data_52f4eb2e776084007cd510165f2cd9ae
#
_entry.id   52f4eb2e776084007cd510165f2cd9ae
#
_cell.length_a   1.000
_cell.length_b   1.000
_cell.length_c   1.000
_cell.angle_alpha   90.00
_cell.angle_beta   90.00
_cell.angle_gamma   90.00
#
_symmetry.space_group_name_H-M   'P 1'
#
loop_
_entity.id
_entity.type
_entity.pdbx_description
1 polymer ?
#
loop_
_entity_poly.entity_id
_entity_poly.type
_entity_poly.pdbx_seq_one_letter_code
_entity_poly.pdbx_strand_id
1 'polypeptide(L)'
;MRGVILALLFGGTLAAGGAAAEAVVIGSKNFTENYILAEAAAQLLESKGIEVERRLGLNGTRISFEALVNGAIDVYPEYSGTISEVILGDPGLREWQDVAAAIAERHLVLLEPLGFDNTYAIAVTGELAREHQLREISD
;
A
#
# COMPACT_ATOMS: atom_id res chain seq x y z
N MET A 1 -19.18 -2.75 75.84
CA MET A 1 -18.14 -3.44 75.02
C MET A 1 -18.27 -2.97 73.59
N ARG A 2 -17.31 -2.15 73.13
CA ARG A 2 -17.32 -1.50 71.78
C ARG A 2 -16.47 -2.34 70.84
N GLY A 3 -17.08 -2.94 69.83
CA GLY A 3 -16.38 -3.66 68.80
C GLY A 3 -15.95 -2.66 67.66
N VAL A 4 -14.65 -2.62 67.40
CA VAL A 4 -14.06 -1.84 66.28
C VAL A 4 -14.08 -2.71 65.03
N ILE A 5 -14.79 -2.25 63.97
CA ILE A 5 -14.79 -2.88 62.65
C ILE A 5 -13.71 -2.17 61.83
N LEU A 6 -12.65 -2.90 61.49
CA LEU A 6 -11.58 -2.46 60.58
C LEU A 6 -11.99 -2.78 59.15
N ALA A 7 -12.37 -1.77 58.35
CA ALA A 7 -12.64 -1.90 56.95
C ALA A 7 -11.33 -1.79 56.16
N LEU A 8 -10.87 -2.91 55.57
CA LEU A 8 -9.77 -2.96 54.58
C LEU A 8 -10.30 -2.49 53.22
N LEU A 9 -9.94 -1.27 52.83
CA LEU A 9 -10.11 -0.79 51.46
C LEU A 9 -9.04 -1.44 50.57
N PHE A 10 -9.45 -2.43 49.79
CA PHE A 10 -8.62 -2.98 48.71
C PHE A 10 -8.67 -1.99 47.52
N GLY A 11 -7.66 -1.12 47.45
CA GLY A 11 -7.45 -0.24 46.31
C GLY A 11 -6.94 -1.07 45.11
N GLY A 12 -7.87 -1.56 44.30
CA GLY A 12 -7.53 -2.14 43.00
C GLY A 12 -7.10 -1.04 42.04
N THR A 13 -5.80 -0.92 41.77
CA THR A 13 -5.33 -0.14 40.61
C THR A 13 -5.73 -0.88 39.34
N LEU A 14 -6.78 -0.39 38.67
CA LEU A 14 -7.05 -0.73 37.27
C LEU A 14 -5.87 -0.16 36.45
N ALA A 15 -4.91 -1.03 36.14
CA ALA A 15 -3.99 -0.75 35.03
C ALA A 15 -4.83 -0.73 33.75
N ALA A 16 -5.10 0.48 33.23
CA ALA A 16 -5.60 0.66 31.88
C ALA A 16 -4.47 0.21 30.95
N GLY A 17 -4.48 -1.06 30.58
CA GLY A 17 -3.65 -1.58 29.49
C GLY A 17 -4.16 -0.91 28.21
N GLY A 18 -3.53 0.17 27.79
CA GLY A 18 -3.70 0.69 26.43
C GLY A 18 -3.30 -0.44 25.50
N ALA A 19 -4.25 -0.97 24.73
CA ALA A 19 -3.91 -1.80 23.59
C ALA A 19 -2.99 -0.93 22.71
N ALA A 20 -1.72 -1.28 22.61
CA ALA A 20 -0.84 -0.66 21.62
C ALA A 20 -1.51 -0.88 20.27
N ALA A 21 -1.73 0.19 19.52
CA ALA A 21 -2.25 0.06 18.16
C ALA A 21 -1.25 -0.82 17.39
N GLU A 22 -1.77 -1.81 16.67
CA GLU A 22 -0.94 -2.69 15.86
C GLU A 22 -0.25 -1.84 14.76
N ALA A 23 1.03 -2.09 14.49
CA ALA A 23 1.78 -1.37 13.48
C ALA A 23 1.17 -1.59 12.10
N VAL A 24 1.08 -0.53 11.30
CA VAL A 24 0.66 -0.63 9.88
C VAL A 24 1.79 -1.26 9.08
N VAL A 25 1.53 -2.37 8.42
CA VAL A 25 2.51 -3.08 7.58
C VAL A 25 2.45 -2.58 6.15
N ILE A 26 3.49 -1.85 5.71
CA ILE A 26 3.59 -1.35 4.34
C ILE A 26 4.43 -2.29 3.48
N GLY A 27 3.84 -2.75 2.37
CA GLY A 27 4.51 -3.55 1.36
C GLY A 27 5.05 -2.74 0.18
N SER A 28 5.95 -3.33 -0.60
CA SER A 28 6.31 -2.86 -1.94
C SER A 28 6.69 -4.01 -2.85
N LYS A 29 6.51 -3.82 -4.17
CA LYS A 29 7.16 -4.65 -5.17
C LYS A 29 8.66 -4.33 -5.22
N ASN A 30 9.44 -5.17 -5.91
CA ASN A 30 10.90 -5.05 -6.04
C ASN A 30 11.35 -4.09 -7.16
N PHE A 31 10.57 -3.03 -7.44
CA PHE A 31 10.93 -1.96 -8.38
C PHE A 31 11.32 -0.70 -7.62
N THR A 32 12.28 0.07 -8.14
CA THR A 32 12.83 1.25 -7.48
C THR A 32 11.75 2.25 -7.07
N GLU A 33 10.80 2.57 -7.97
CA GLU A 33 9.73 3.51 -7.66
C GLU A 33 8.79 2.99 -6.56
N ASN A 34 8.53 1.66 -6.51
CA ASN A 34 7.70 1.08 -5.46
C ASN A 34 8.36 1.19 -4.08
N TYR A 35 9.68 1.02 -4.00
CA TYR A 35 10.42 1.28 -2.75
C TYR A 35 10.29 2.74 -2.31
N ILE A 36 10.43 3.69 -3.24
CA ILE A 36 10.34 5.12 -2.94
C ILE A 36 8.92 5.48 -2.45
N LEU A 37 7.89 4.99 -3.14
CA LEU A 37 6.50 5.26 -2.78
C LEU A 37 6.12 4.64 -1.42
N ALA A 38 6.51 3.40 -1.18
CA ALA A 38 6.26 2.72 0.08
C ALA A 38 6.99 3.40 1.25
N GLU A 39 8.24 3.81 1.05
CA GLU A 39 9.01 4.53 2.06
C GLU A 39 8.44 5.93 2.33
N ALA A 40 7.99 6.65 1.31
CA ALA A 40 7.32 7.94 1.49
C ALA A 40 6.01 7.80 2.30
N ALA A 41 5.22 6.76 2.02
CA ALA A 41 4.01 6.46 2.78
C ALA A 41 4.34 6.08 4.23
N ALA A 42 5.38 5.27 4.45
CA ALA A 42 5.84 4.89 5.78
C ALA A 42 6.23 6.12 6.62
N GLN A 43 7.09 6.98 6.08
CA GLN A 43 7.52 8.21 6.78
C GLN A 43 6.36 9.17 7.05
N LEU A 44 5.39 9.25 6.13
CA LEU A 44 4.19 10.06 6.33
C LEU A 44 3.36 9.56 7.52
N LEU A 45 3.13 8.25 7.63
CA LEU A 45 2.42 7.64 8.75
C LEU A 45 3.19 7.81 10.07
N GLU A 46 4.50 7.55 10.07
CA GLU A 46 5.37 7.76 11.23
C GLU A 46 5.36 9.22 11.71
N SER A 47 5.31 10.19 10.78
CA SER A 47 5.18 11.61 11.12
C SER A 47 3.87 11.95 11.83
N LYS A 48 2.85 11.09 11.72
CA LYS A 48 1.56 11.18 12.43
C LYS A 48 1.53 10.36 13.71
N GLY A 49 2.65 9.75 14.11
CA GLY A 49 2.74 8.93 15.31
C GLY A 49 2.18 7.51 15.14
N ILE A 50 2.00 7.05 13.89
CA ILE A 50 1.57 5.68 13.59
C ILE A 50 2.82 4.82 13.48
N GLU A 51 2.85 3.69 14.19
CA GLU A 51 3.92 2.72 14.08
C GLU A 51 3.83 1.98 12.73
N VAL A 52 4.97 1.80 12.05
CA VAL A 52 5.01 1.21 10.71
C VAL A 52 6.03 0.07 10.65
N GLU A 53 5.60 -1.09 10.14
CA GLU A 53 6.47 -2.17 9.71
C GLU A 53 6.64 -2.12 8.19
N ARG A 54 7.85 -2.36 7.69
CA ARG A 54 8.18 -2.35 6.25
C ARG A 54 8.42 -3.77 5.74
N ARG A 55 7.63 -4.22 4.76
CA ARG A 55 7.80 -5.49 4.03
C ARG A 55 8.05 -5.22 2.56
N LEU A 56 9.22 -4.66 2.28
CA LEU A 56 9.60 -4.17 0.97
C LEU A 56 10.20 -5.28 0.08
N GLY A 57 10.07 -5.11 -1.24
CA GLY A 57 10.72 -5.97 -2.23
C GLY A 57 10.00 -7.29 -2.50
N LEU A 58 8.69 -7.35 -2.35
CA LEU A 58 7.89 -8.51 -2.72
C LEU A 58 8.02 -8.80 -4.22
N ASN A 59 8.21 -10.06 -4.57
CA ASN A 59 8.59 -10.47 -5.92
C ASN A 59 7.38 -10.59 -6.87
N GLY A 60 6.88 -9.44 -7.32
CA GLY A 60 5.87 -9.36 -8.37
C GLY A 60 4.45 -9.07 -7.87
N THR A 61 3.60 -8.71 -8.84
CA THR A 61 2.24 -8.22 -8.61
C THR A 61 1.36 -9.20 -7.84
N ARG A 62 1.33 -10.49 -8.24
CA ARG A 62 0.47 -11.49 -7.60
C ARG A 62 0.87 -11.74 -6.16
N ILE A 63 2.18 -11.83 -5.89
CA ILE A 63 2.69 -12.06 -4.52
C ILE A 63 2.34 -10.87 -3.62
N SER A 64 2.50 -9.64 -4.11
CA SER A 64 2.13 -8.44 -3.34
C SER A 64 0.63 -8.38 -3.07
N PHE A 65 -0.19 -8.69 -4.08
CA PHE A 65 -1.64 -8.72 -3.93
C PHE A 65 -2.11 -9.82 -2.96
N GLU A 66 -1.56 -11.02 -3.04
CA GLU A 66 -1.86 -12.11 -2.11
C GLU A 66 -1.42 -11.77 -0.68
N ALA A 67 -0.28 -11.09 -0.51
CA ALA A 67 0.16 -10.62 0.80
C ALA A 67 -0.85 -9.63 1.42
N LEU A 68 -1.44 -8.73 0.62
CA LEU A 68 -2.49 -7.83 1.06
C LEU A 68 -3.78 -8.59 1.42
N VAL A 69 -4.25 -9.47 0.55
CA VAL A 69 -5.49 -10.25 0.77
C VAL A 69 -5.40 -11.11 2.02
N ASN A 70 -4.22 -11.67 2.31
CA ASN A 70 -3.99 -12.52 3.47
C ASN A 70 -3.60 -11.75 4.75
N GLY A 71 -3.59 -10.41 4.71
CA GLY A 71 -3.24 -9.57 5.87
C GLY A 71 -1.77 -9.64 6.26
N ALA A 72 -0.89 -10.10 5.36
CA ALA A 72 0.55 -10.06 5.60
C ALA A 72 1.11 -8.64 5.44
N ILE A 73 0.46 -7.81 4.65
CA ILE A 73 0.67 -6.37 4.55
C ILE A 73 -0.68 -5.68 4.58
N ASP A 74 -0.74 -4.42 4.99
CA ASP A 74 -1.97 -3.63 5.08
C ASP A 74 -2.16 -2.71 3.87
N VAL A 75 -1.05 -2.29 3.24
CA VAL A 75 -1.06 -1.38 2.10
C VAL A 75 0.19 -1.55 1.26
N TYR A 76 0.08 -1.32 -0.04
CA TYR A 76 1.20 -1.21 -0.96
C TYR A 76 0.85 -0.35 -2.18
N PRO A 77 1.82 0.31 -2.85
CA PRO A 77 1.59 1.07 -4.08
C PRO A 77 1.39 0.14 -5.27
N GLU A 78 0.31 0.37 -6.03
CA GLU A 78 0.01 -0.38 -7.25
C GLU A 78 -0.49 0.57 -8.35
N TYR A 79 -0.49 0.12 -9.60
CA TYR A 79 -0.95 0.86 -10.76
C TYR A 79 -2.30 0.34 -11.25
N SER A 80 -3.22 1.24 -11.60
CA SER A 80 -4.58 0.88 -12.05
C SER A 80 -4.56 -0.08 -13.23
N GLY A 81 -3.70 0.14 -14.22
CA GLY A 81 -3.52 -0.78 -15.36
C GLY A 81 -3.07 -2.18 -14.93
N THR A 82 -2.15 -2.28 -13.97
CA THR A 82 -1.71 -3.56 -13.42
C THR A 82 -2.83 -4.26 -12.64
N ILE A 83 -3.63 -3.49 -11.91
CA ILE A 83 -4.80 -4.03 -11.21
C ILE A 83 -5.78 -4.63 -12.22
N SER A 84 -6.14 -3.89 -13.26
CA SER A 84 -7.08 -4.34 -14.29
C SER A 84 -6.57 -5.59 -15.01
N GLU A 85 -5.37 -5.53 -15.56
CA GLU A 85 -4.85 -6.57 -16.45
C GLU A 85 -4.38 -7.83 -15.70
N VAL A 86 -3.66 -7.66 -14.58
CA VAL A 86 -2.98 -8.78 -13.90
C VAL A 86 -3.77 -9.32 -12.71
N ILE A 87 -4.40 -8.44 -11.94
CA ILE A 87 -5.11 -8.83 -10.72
C ILE A 87 -6.56 -9.22 -11.05
N LEU A 88 -7.26 -8.37 -11.79
CA LEU A 88 -8.66 -8.58 -12.16
C LEU A 88 -8.80 -9.45 -13.42
N GLY A 89 -7.81 -9.41 -14.33
CA GLY A 89 -7.86 -10.12 -15.61
C GLY A 89 -8.82 -9.49 -16.61
N ASP A 90 -9.15 -8.21 -16.43
CA ASP A 90 -10.06 -7.44 -17.29
C ASP A 90 -9.39 -6.13 -17.77
N PRO A 91 -8.68 -6.16 -18.92
CA PRO A 91 -8.05 -4.97 -19.48
C PRO A 91 -9.05 -3.91 -19.99
N GLY A 92 -10.34 -4.21 -19.99
CA GLY A 92 -11.40 -3.26 -20.33
C GLY A 92 -11.71 -2.27 -19.21
N LEU A 93 -11.36 -2.57 -17.97
CA LEU A 93 -11.52 -1.68 -16.82
C LEU A 93 -10.42 -0.62 -16.84
N ARG A 94 -10.70 0.56 -17.39
CA ARG A 94 -9.72 1.65 -17.57
C ARG A 94 -9.97 2.83 -16.65
N GLU A 95 -11.22 3.11 -16.33
CA GLU A 95 -11.59 4.20 -15.44
C GLU A 95 -11.30 3.82 -13.99
N TRP A 96 -10.72 4.76 -13.25
CA TRP A 96 -10.36 4.53 -11.84
C TRP A 96 -11.55 4.06 -11.00
N GLN A 97 -12.73 4.63 -11.23
CA GLN A 97 -13.96 4.29 -10.49
C GLN A 97 -14.37 2.83 -10.70
N ASP A 98 -14.23 2.31 -11.92
CA ASP A 98 -14.58 0.93 -12.26
C ASP A 98 -13.60 -0.05 -11.63
N VAL A 99 -12.30 0.28 -11.66
CA VAL A 99 -11.24 -0.51 -10.99
C VAL A 99 -11.47 -0.52 -9.49
N ALA A 100 -11.77 0.64 -8.88
CA ALA A 100 -12.03 0.75 -7.45
C ALA A 100 -13.27 -0.06 -7.02
N ALA A 101 -14.34 -0.02 -7.83
CA ALA A 101 -15.54 -0.84 -7.57
C ALA A 101 -15.23 -2.34 -7.62
N ALA A 102 -14.48 -2.81 -8.61
CA ALA A 102 -14.09 -4.21 -8.74
C ALA A 102 -13.15 -4.68 -7.60
N ILE A 103 -12.30 -3.80 -7.10
CA ILE A 103 -11.44 -4.09 -5.93
C ILE A 103 -12.27 -4.14 -4.63
N ALA A 104 -13.29 -3.28 -4.50
CA ALA A 104 -14.17 -3.27 -3.34
C ALA A 104 -14.97 -4.59 -3.18
N GLU A 105 -15.31 -5.28 -4.27
CA GLU A 105 -15.92 -6.61 -4.24
C GLU A 105 -15.04 -7.68 -3.57
N ARG A 106 -13.75 -7.41 -3.47
CA ARG A 106 -12.74 -8.25 -2.78
C ARG A 106 -12.46 -7.81 -1.35
N HIS A 107 -13.29 -6.93 -0.79
CA HIS A 107 -13.14 -6.34 0.54
C HIS A 107 -11.84 -5.53 0.73
N LEU A 108 -11.32 -4.98 -0.37
CA LEU A 108 -10.15 -4.10 -0.39
C LEU A 108 -10.56 -2.67 -0.77
N VAL A 109 -9.74 -1.71 -0.44
CA VAL A 109 -9.97 -0.30 -0.77
C VAL A 109 -8.84 0.18 -1.68
N LEU A 110 -9.22 0.75 -2.83
CA LEU A 110 -8.30 1.49 -3.67
C LEU A 110 -8.35 2.97 -3.24
N LEU A 111 -7.23 3.47 -2.73
CA LEU A 111 -7.11 4.87 -2.32
C LEU A 111 -6.99 5.78 -3.55
N GLU A 112 -7.19 7.09 -3.36
CA GLU A 112 -7.10 8.08 -4.43
C GLU A 112 -5.76 7.99 -5.20
N PRO A 113 -5.79 8.23 -6.53
CA PRO A 113 -4.58 8.22 -7.36
C PRO A 113 -3.53 9.23 -6.87
N LEU A 114 -2.26 8.85 -6.96
CA LEU A 114 -1.14 9.71 -6.57
C LEU A 114 -0.85 10.85 -7.56
N GLY A 115 -1.57 10.90 -8.69
CA GLY A 115 -1.52 12.01 -9.65
C GLY A 115 -0.36 11.93 -10.63
N PHE A 116 0.21 10.76 -10.89
CA PHE A 116 1.20 10.54 -11.94
C PHE A 116 0.96 9.22 -12.67
N ASP A 117 1.49 9.13 -13.89
CA ASP A 117 1.47 7.93 -14.73
C ASP A 117 2.84 7.27 -14.77
N ASN A 118 2.83 5.93 -14.85
CA ASN A 118 4.03 5.13 -15.10
C ASN A 118 3.78 4.25 -16.33
N THR A 119 4.14 4.77 -17.49
CA THR A 119 3.97 4.08 -18.79
C THR A 119 5.31 3.62 -19.34
N TYR A 120 5.28 2.60 -20.19
CA TYR A 120 6.46 2.20 -20.94
C TYR A 120 6.72 3.17 -22.07
N ALA A 121 8.01 3.48 -22.31
CA ALA A 121 8.47 4.25 -23.47
C ALA A 121 9.70 3.56 -24.05
N ILE A 122 9.83 3.61 -25.38
CA ILE A 122 11.05 3.20 -26.06
C ILE A 122 11.92 4.44 -26.23
N ALA A 123 13.12 4.41 -25.69
CA ALA A 123 14.08 5.48 -25.82
C ALA A 123 15.16 5.11 -26.83
N VAL A 124 15.48 6.05 -27.71
CA VAL A 124 16.60 5.97 -28.66
C VAL A 124 17.49 7.19 -28.53
N THR A 125 18.72 7.12 -29.02
CA THR A 125 19.58 8.31 -29.06
C THR A 125 19.00 9.37 -29.99
N GLY A 126 19.21 10.65 -29.68
CA GLY A 126 18.77 11.75 -30.55
C GLY A 126 19.41 11.73 -31.95
N GLU A 127 20.59 11.13 -32.09
CA GLU A 127 21.26 10.91 -33.37
C GLU A 127 20.49 9.90 -34.21
N LEU A 128 20.19 8.72 -33.66
CA LEU A 128 19.42 7.67 -34.33
C LEU A 128 18.02 8.16 -34.72
N ALA A 129 17.35 8.87 -33.81
CA ALA A 129 16.03 9.44 -34.09
C ALA A 129 16.05 10.40 -35.29
N ARG A 130 17.09 11.24 -35.40
CA ARG A 130 17.22 12.18 -36.52
C ARG A 130 17.60 11.48 -37.85
N GLU A 131 18.54 10.53 -37.80
CA GLU A 131 19.03 9.80 -38.93
C GLU A 131 17.91 9.00 -39.63
N HIS A 132 17.08 8.31 -38.80
CA HIS A 132 15.99 7.48 -39.29
C HIS A 132 14.61 8.15 -39.22
N GLN A 133 14.55 9.44 -38.85
CA GLN A 133 13.31 10.22 -38.71
C GLN A 133 12.26 9.60 -37.78
N LEU A 134 12.70 8.86 -36.76
CA LEU A 134 11.84 8.14 -35.81
C LEU A 134 11.03 9.12 -34.93
N ARG A 135 9.71 8.94 -34.90
CA ARG A 135 8.75 9.71 -34.08
C ARG A 135 7.80 8.83 -33.31
N GLU A 136 7.53 7.64 -33.81
CA GLU A 136 6.57 6.68 -33.31
C GLU A 136 7.16 5.27 -33.32
N ILE A 137 6.53 4.32 -32.62
CA ILE A 137 6.97 2.92 -32.59
C ILE A 137 6.80 2.26 -33.99
N SER A 138 5.89 2.80 -34.81
CA SER A 138 5.60 2.31 -36.14
C SER A 138 6.64 2.74 -37.19
N ASP A 139 7.54 3.68 -36.93
CA ASP A 139 8.59 4.16 -37.81
C ASP A 139 9.79 3.18 -37.82
#